data_cb0afc69ca8f10e744e95fe3e843e457
#
_entry.id   cb0afc69ca8f10e744e95fe3e843e457
#
_cell.length_a   1.000
_cell.length_b   1.000
_cell.length_c   1.000
_cell.angle_alpha   90.00
_cell.angle_beta   90.00
_cell.angle_gamma   90.00
#
_symmetry.space_group_name_H-M   'P 1'
#
loop_
_entity.id
_entity.type
_entity.pdbx_description
1 polymer ?
#
loop_
_entity_poly.entity_id
_entity_poly.type
_entity_poly.pdbx_seq_one_letter_code
_entity_poly.pdbx_strand_id
1 'polypeptide(L)'
;MVPTEVLARQHYEELCKLLEKQGMPFEAVLLTGSNTAREKRERYEKIVSGTARLVVGTHALIQEKVIYENLALVITDEQHRFGVGQRENLSKKGTKPHVLVMSATPIPRTLAIILYGDLDISVMDELPAKRLPIKNCVVDTSYRPKAYSFIQKQVQEGRQVYVICPMVEESEGLEAENVLDYSQKLKEALPGNIQVAYLHGRMKAAEKNRIMEQFAANEIQVLVSTTVIEVGVNVPNATVMMVENAERFGLAQLHQLRGRVGRGEHQSYCIFVQGGQDAETKERLEILVKSNDGFYIAGEDLRLRGPGDLFGIRQSGLLEFRLADIFQDAEILKEASEAAGSILALDRDLSLPQNARLRDCLQSYTKNRIETPGL
;
A
#
# COMPACT_ATOMS: atom_id res chain seq x y z
N MET A 1 -2.48 1.51 13.60
CA MET A 1 -2.31 0.07 13.23
C MET A 1 -1.64 -0.03 11.87
N VAL A 2 -0.63 -0.87 11.75
CA VAL A 2 0.14 -1.08 10.52
C VAL A 2 0.35 -2.58 10.26
N PRO A 3 0.59 -3.01 9.00
CA PRO A 3 0.59 -4.44 8.66
C PRO A 3 1.81 -5.22 9.14
N THR A 4 2.95 -4.58 9.38
CA THR A 4 4.19 -5.26 9.77
C THR A 4 4.85 -4.68 10.99
N GLU A 5 5.64 -5.49 11.70
CA GLU A 5 6.39 -5.06 12.88
C GLU A 5 7.46 -4.04 12.56
N VAL A 6 8.10 -4.17 11.40
CA VAL A 6 9.14 -3.23 10.95
C VAL A 6 8.54 -1.84 10.77
N LEU A 7 7.40 -1.75 10.09
CA LEU A 7 6.69 -0.48 9.90
C LEU A 7 6.17 0.07 11.23
N ALA A 8 5.67 -0.80 12.12
CA ALA A 8 5.24 -0.39 13.45
C ALA A 8 6.38 0.23 14.27
N ARG A 9 7.56 -0.39 14.23
CA ARG A 9 8.76 0.14 14.91
C ARG A 9 9.20 1.47 14.33
N GLN A 10 9.25 1.59 13.01
CA GLN A 10 9.61 2.83 12.32
C GLN A 10 8.68 3.98 12.71
N HIS A 11 7.37 3.79 12.61
CA HIS A 11 6.40 4.82 13.03
C HIS A 11 6.52 5.15 14.51
N TYR A 12 6.72 4.14 15.35
CA TYR A 12 6.90 4.35 16.78
C TYR A 12 8.12 5.24 17.06
N GLU A 13 9.27 4.97 16.44
CA GLU A 13 10.49 5.74 16.62
C GLU A 13 10.35 7.19 16.10
N GLU A 14 9.72 7.37 14.94
CA GLU A 14 9.45 8.70 14.38
C GLU A 14 8.51 9.52 15.26
N LEU A 15 7.46 8.88 15.77
CA LEU A 15 6.50 9.52 16.65
C LEU A 15 7.11 9.85 18.02
N CYS A 16 7.94 8.98 18.59
CA CYS A 16 8.69 9.29 19.82
C CYS A 16 9.58 10.52 19.65
N LYS A 17 10.35 10.59 18.56
CA LYS A 17 11.16 11.77 18.23
C LYS A 17 10.33 13.05 18.12
N LEU A 18 9.14 12.94 17.52
CA LEU A 18 8.22 14.06 17.38
C LEU A 18 7.67 14.51 18.73
N LEU A 19 7.26 13.57 19.58
CA LEU A 19 6.77 13.86 20.94
C LEU A 19 7.84 14.55 21.79
N GLU A 20 9.07 14.05 21.77
CA GLU A 20 10.21 14.65 22.46
C GLU A 20 10.48 16.09 21.96
N LYS A 21 10.54 16.26 20.63
CA LYS A 21 10.76 17.58 20.02
C LYS A 21 9.69 18.59 20.37
N GLN A 22 8.44 18.16 20.56
CA GLN A 22 7.30 19.02 20.90
C GLN A 22 7.07 19.13 22.42
N GLY A 23 7.85 18.45 23.23
CA GLY A 23 7.70 18.46 24.69
C GLY A 23 6.34 17.91 25.17
N MET A 24 5.78 16.94 24.45
CA MET A 24 4.46 16.39 24.77
C MET A 24 4.50 15.51 26.03
N PRO A 25 3.59 15.72 27.01
CA PRO A 25 3.67 15.09 28.34
C PRO A 25 3.03 13.68 28.38
N PHE A 26 3.04 12.92 27.30
CA PHE A 26 2.48 11.56 27.26
C PHE A 26 3.40 10.55 26.58
N GLU A 27 3.22 9.30 26.93
CA GLU A 27 4.02 8.21 26.42
C GLU A 27 3.40 7.58 25.17
N ALA A 28 4.29 7.08 24.30
CA ALA A 28 3.93 6.15 23.24
C ALA A 28 4.32 4.72 23.61
N VAL A 29 3.55 3.73 23.17
CA VAL A 29 3.90 2.31 23.30
C VAL A 29 3.84 1.59 21.95
N LEU A 30 4.74 0.61 21.78
CA LEU A 30 4.79 -0.25 20.61
C LEU A 30 4.28 -1.64 21.01
N LEU A 31 3.19 -2.12 20.39
CA LEU A 31 2.60 -3.43 20.65
C LEU A 31 2.60 -4.29 19.39
N THR A 32 3.42 -5.34 19.41
CA THR A 32 3.61 -6.27 18.27
C THR A 32 3.53 -7.73 18.69
N GLY A 33 3.50 -8.63 17.71
CA GLY A 33 3.50 -10.08 17.96
C GLY A 33 4.74 -10.57 18.69
N SER A 34 5.92 -10.00 18.36
CA SER A 34 7.24 -10.41 18.90
C SER A 34 7.49 -9.98 20.33
N ASN A 35 6.66 -9.10 20.90
CA ASN A 35 6.83 -8.71 22.30
C ASN A 35 6.68 -9.91 23.25
N THR A 36 7.56 -9.99 24.24
CA THR A 36 7.50 -10.99 25.30
C THR A 36 6.21 -10.85 26.14
N ALA A 37 5.85 -11.89 26.87
CA ALA A 37 4.68 -11.86 27.75
C ALA A 37 4.77 -10.76 28.83
N ARG A 38 5.98 -10.53 29.36
CA ARG A 38 6.25 -9.48 30.36
C ARG A 38 6.06 -8.09 29.76
N GLU A 39 6.67 -7.83 28.58
CA GLU A 39 6.51 -6.56 27.86
C GLU A 39 5.05 -6.26 27.48
N LYS A 40 4.32 -7.28 27.01
CA LYS A 40 2.89 -7.15 26.68
C LYS A 40 2.09 -6.72 27.92
N ARG A 41 2.34 -7.37 29.07
CA ARG A 41 1.64 -7.04 30.31
C ARG A 41 1.90 -5.58 30.73
N GLU A 42 3.15 -5.16 30.76
CA GLU A 42 3.53 -3.77 31.09
C GLU A 42 2.86 -2.75 30.15
N ARG A 43 2.83 -3.05 28.85
CA ARG A 43 2.20 -2.18 27.85
C ARG A 43 0.69 -2.14 28.00
N TYR A 44 0.05 -3.26 28.32
CA TYR A 44 -1.40 -3.29 28.59
C TYR A 44 -1.75 -2.43 29.81
N GLU A 45 -0.96 -2.48 30.88
CA GLU A 45 -1.14 -1.65 32.08
C GLU A 45 -1.06 -0.15 31.71
N LYS A 46 -0.08 0.25 30.90
CA LYS A 46 0.05 1.63 30.42
C LYS A 46 -1.10 2.09 29.53
N ILE A 47 -1.67 1.19 28.72
CA ILE A 47 -2.82 1.51 27.86
C ILE A 47 -4.09 1.65 28.68
N VAL A 48 -4.35 0.73 29.61
CA VAL A 48 -5.54 0.75 30.48
C VAL A 48 -5.52 1.95 31.43
N SER A 49 -4.35 2.32 31.94
CA SER A 49 -4.21 3.49 32.85
C SER A 49 -4.26 4.84 32.13
N GLY A 50 -4.27 4.86 30.78
CA GLY A 50 -4.21 6.10 30.01
C GLY A 50 -2.85 6.82 30.05
N THR A 51 -1.82 6.23 30.66
CA THR A 51 -0.45 6.76 30.65
C THR A 51 0.11 6.78 29.23
N ALA A 52 -0.13 5.71 28.46
CA ALA A 52 0.19 5.64 27.05
C ALA A 52 -1.00 6.17 26.23
N ARG A 53 -0.89 7.38 25.71
CA ARG A 53 -1.91 7.98 24.84
C ARG A 53 -1.73 7.70 23.37
N LEU A 54 -0.53 7.27 22.96
CA LEU A 54 -0.21 6.88 21.61
C LEU A 54 0.20 5.41 21.59
N VAL A 55 -0.56 4.60 20.84
CA VAL A 55 -0.32 3.15 20.74
C VAL A 55 -0.08 2.78 19.30
N VAL A 56 1.14 2.34 19.00
CA VAL A 56 1.52 1.88 17.66
C VAL A 56 1.64 0.37 17.67
N GLY A 57 1.18 -0.30 16.62
CA GLY A 57 1.35 -1.76 16.56
C GLY A 57 0.71 -2.39 15.34
N THR A 58 0.78 -3.71 15.31
CA THR A 58 0.20 -4.56 14.27
C THR A 58 -1.19 -5.06 14.69
N HIS A 59 -1.64 -6.19 14.12
CA HIS A 59 -2.85 -6.90 14.56
C HIS A 59 -2.88 -7.22 16.08
N ALA A 60 -1.78 -7.07 16.80
CA ALA A 60 -1.76 -7.22 18.25
C ALA A 60 -2.68 -6.19 18.96
N LEU A 61 -2.95 -5.03 18.33
CA LEU A 61 -3.81 -3.98 18.86
C LEU A 61 -5.28 -4.39 18.99
N ILE A 62 -5.74 -5.33 18.16
CA ILE A 62 -7.15 -5.79 18.13
C ILE A 62 -7.41 -6.98 19.05
N GLN A 63 -6.39 -7.54 19.71
CA GLN A 63 -6.58 -8.66 20.63
C GLN A 63 -7.50 -8.26 21.80
N GLU A 64 -8.34 -9.17 22.26
CA GLU A 64 -9.33 -8.93 23.33
C GLU A 64 -8.71 -8.36 24.61
N LYS A 65 -7.52 -8.82 24.94
CA LYS A 65 -6.77 -8.40 26.14
C LYS A 65 -6.32 -6.93 26.12
N VAL A 66 -6.35 -6.28 24.96
CA VAL A 66 -6.00 -4.85 24.86
C VAL A 66 -7.26 -4.04 25.13
N ILE A 67 -7.31 -3.39 26.28
CA ILE A 67 -8.41 -2.54 26.71
C ILE A 67 -7.90 -1.10 26.72
N TYR A 68 -8.56 -0.22 25.99
CA TYR A 68 -8.24 1.20 25.94
C TYR A 68 -9.10 1.95 26.95
N GLU A 69 -8.51 2.87 27.71
CA GLU A 69 -9.26 3.74 28.63
C GLU A 69 -10.28 4.60 27.86
N ASN A 70 -9.80 5.30 26.85
CA ASN A 70 -10.63 6.14 25.99
C ASN A 70 -10.02 6.22 24.59
N LEU A 71 -10.46 5.33 23.69
CA LEU A 71 -10.00 5.30 22.32
C LEU A 71 -10.73 6.36 21.48
N ALA A 72 -10.08 7.50 21.24
CA ALA A 72 -10.66 8.63 20.52
C ALA A 72 -10.37 8.63 19.03
N LEU A 73 -9.20 8.09 18.60
CA LEU A 73 -8.78 8.08 17.19
C LEU A 73 -8.13 6.74 16.85
N VAL A 74 -8.57 6.16 15.74
CA VAL A 74 -8.00 4.96 15.13
C VAL A 74 -7.39 5.35 13.80
N ILE A 75 -6.10 5.05 13.61
CA ILE A 75 -5.42 5.23 12.32
C ILE A 75 -4.99 3.86 11.80
N THR A 76 -5.42 3.52 10.59
CA THR A 76 -5.02 2.28 9.91
C THR A 76 -4.28 2.63 8.63
N ASP A 77 -3.00 2.25 8.55
CA ASP A 77 -2.18 2.43 7.37
C ASP A 77 -2.16 1.15 6.51
N GLU A 78 -2.04 1.30 5.19
CA GLU A 78 -2.08 0.21 4.21
C GLU A 78 -3.35 -0.66 4.39
N GLN A 79 -4.51 -0.02 4.39
CA GLN A 79 -5.81 -0.65 4.72
C GLN A 79 -6.10 -1.95 3.96
N HIS A 80 -5.63 -2.06 2.72
CA HIS A 80 -5.85 -3.24 1.87
C HIS A 80 -5.21 -4.53 2.43
N ARG A 81 -4.28 -4.41 3.39
CA ARG A 81 -3.64 -5.54 4.10
C ARG A 81 -4.45 -6.04 5.29
N PHE A 82 -5.54 -5.37 5.63
CA PHE A 82 -6.41 -5.75 6.73
C PHE A 82 -7.81 -6.12 6.23
N GLY A 83 -8.33 -7.23 6.71
CA GLY A 83 -9.73 -7.57 6.46
C GLY A 83 -10.69 -6.54 7.07
N VAL A 84 -11.88 -6.40 6.49
CA VAL A 84 -12.94 -5.48 6.98
C VAL A 84 -13.22 -5.71 8.46
N GLY A 85 -13.40 -6.96 8.88
CA GLY A 85 -13.65 -7.32 10.28
C GLY A 85 -12.53 -6.93 11.25
N GLN A 86 -11.28 -6.89 10.80
CA GLN A 86 -10.15 -6.47 11.66
C GLN A 86 -10.21 -4.96 11.96
N ARG A 87 -10.58 -4.15 10.96
CA ARG A 87 -10.72 -2.70 11.11
C ARG A 87 -11.89 -2.36 12.02
N GLU A 88 -13.03 -3.00 11.80
CA GLU A 88 -14.21 -2.84 12.67
C GLU A 88 -13.92 -3.24 14.11
N ASN A 89 -13.22 -4.34 14.34
CA ASN A 89 -12.87 -4.79 15.69
C ASN A 89 -12.02 -3.79 16.45
N LEU A 90 -11.15 -3.04 15.76
CA LEU A 90 -10.39 -1.97 16.41
C LEU A 90 -11.29 -0.77 16.76
N SER A 91 -12.16 -0.36 15.85
CA SER A 91 -13.11 0.75 16.10
C SER A 91 -14.10 0.42 17.22
N LYS A 92 -14.56 -0.84 17.33
CA LYS A 92 -15.45 -1.31 18.39
C LYS A 92 -14.85 -1.29 19.80
N LYS A 93 -13.52 -1.11 19.93
CA LYS A 93 -12.84 -1.00 21.24
C LYS A 93 -13.00 0.39 21.89
N GLY A 94 -13.57 1.36 21.19
CA GLY A 94 -13.87 2.70 21.70
C GLY A 94 -15.34 3.06 21.55
N THR A 95 -15.77 4.11 22.24
CA THR A 95 -17.13 4.65 22.12
C THR A 95 -17.14 5.68 20.99
N LYS A 96 -17.38 5.22 19.74
CA LYS A 96 -17.38 6.06 18.51
C LYS A 96 -16.06 6.81 18.26
N PRO A 97 -14.94 6.14 18.17
CA PRO A 97 -13.68 6.80 17.84
C PRO A 97 -13.73 7.37 16.42
N HIS A 98 -13.00 8.44 16.18
CA HIS A 98 -12.69 8.87 14.81
C HIS A 98 -11.83 7.81 14.14
N VAL A 99 -12.08 7.56 12.85
CA VAL A 99 -11.36 6.53 12.09
C VAL A 99 -10.72 7.17 10.86
N LEU A 100 -9.39 7.09 10.78
CA LEU A 100 -8.61 7.48 9.61
C LEU A 100 -8.04 6.23 8.95
N VAL A 101 -8.39 6.02 7.71
CA VAL A 101 -7.89 4.90 6.91
C VAL A 101 -7.00 5.44 5.81
N MET A 102 -5.78 4.91 5.71
CA MET A 102 -4.79 5.36 4.72
C MET A 102 -4.44 4.22 3.77
N SER A 103 -4.17 4.57 2.52
CA SER A 103 -3.67 3.65 1.51
C SER A 103 -2.66 4.36 0.62
N ALA A 104 -1.52 3.69 0.36
CA ALA A 104 -0.57 4.14 -0.65
C ALA A 104 -0.94 3.65 -2.06
N THR A 105 -1.92 2.77 -2.19
CA THR A 105 -2.45 2.36 -3.50
C THR A 105 -3.33 3.48 -4.02
N PRO A 106 -2.95 4.15 -5.11
CA PRO A 106 -3.79 5.18 -5.67
C PRO A 106 -5.08 4.53 -6.21
N ILE A 107 -6.20 5.05 -5.77
CA ILE A 107 -7.53 4.65 -6.23
C ILE A 107 -8.05 5.84 -7.05
N PRO A 108 -8.49 5.63 -8.30
CA PRO A 108 -9.12 6.70 -9.06
C PRO A 108 -10.20 7.41 -8.23
N ARG A 109 -10.21 8.75 -8.23
CA ARG A 109 -11.12 9.54 -7.37
C ARG A 109 -12.58 9.13 -7.52
N THR A 110 -13.00 8.83 -8.72
CA THR A 110 -14.37 8.36 -9.03
C THR A 110 -14.70 7.04 -8.37
N LEU A 111 -13.75 6.10 -8.42
CA LEU A 111 -13.92 4.81 -7.79
C LEU A 111 -13.89 4.93 -6.26
N ALA A 112 -13.10 5.86 -5.71
CA ALA A 112 -13.08 6.13 -4.28
C ALA A 112 -14.43 6.67 -3.77
N ILE A 113 -15.11 7.54 -4.52
CA ILE A 113 -16.45 8.03 -4.19
C ILE A 113 -17.46 6.88 -4.15
N ILE A 114 -17.36 5.93 -5.06
CA ILE A 114 -18.27 4.78 -5.14
C ILE A 114 -18.05 3.81 -3.97
N LEU A 115 -16.77 3.51 -3.69
CA LEU A 115 -16.40 2.50 -2.67
C LEU A 115 -16.51 3.03 -1.24
N TYR A 116 -16.33 4.34 -1.06
CA TYR A 116 -16.22 5.00 0.23
C TYR A 116 -17.14 6.21 0.36
N GLY A 117 -18.30 6.18 -0.33
CA GLY A 117 -19.24 7.31 -0.38
C GLY A 117 -19.81 7.74 0.96
N ASP A 118 -19.64 6.91 2.00
CA ASP A 118 -19.96 7.20 3.39
C ASP A 118 -18.79 7.80 4.20
N LEU A 119 -17.62 7.98 3.56
CA LEU A 119 -16.41 8.51 4.18
C LEU A 119 -15.98 9.83 3.54
N ASP A 120 -15.41 10.71 4.36
CA ASP A 120 -14.70 11.89 3.86
C ASP A 120 -13.37 11.48 3.23
N ILE A 121 -13.15 11.89 1.99
CA ILE A 121 -11.96 11.53 1.22
C ILE A 121 -10.99 12.71 1.16
N SER A 122 -9.77 12.49 1.66
CA SER A 122 -8.65 13.43 1.50
C SER A 122 -7.61 12.84 0.57
N VAL A 123 -7.23 13.59 -0.45
CA VAL A 123 -6.25 13.17 -1.46
C VAL A 123 -4.95 13.93 -1.27
N MET A 124 -3.82 13.20 -1.22
CA MET A 124 -2.47 13.77 -1.20
C MET A 124 -1.89 13.60 -2.62
N ASP A 125 -1.89 14.68 -3.40
CA ASP A 125 -1.48 14.71 -4.80
C ASP A 125 -0.15 15.48 -5.02
N GLU A 126 0.44 16.04 -3.96
CA GLU A 126 1.72 16.71 -4.01
C GLU A 126 2.86 15.81 -3.49
N LEU A 127 4.03 15.93 -4.13
CA LEU A 127 5.25 15.30 -3.66
C LEU A 127 6.03 16.23 -2.73
N PRO A 128 6.77 15.70 -1.73
CA PRO A 128 7.69 16.51 -0.94
C PRO A 128 8.68 17.28 -1.82
N ALA A 129 8.92 18.55 -1.51
CA ALA A 129 9.65 19.51 -2.34
C ALA A 129 11.06 19.09 -2.80
N LYS A 130 11.71 18.15 -2.09
CA LYS A 130 13.06 17.66 -2.41
C LYS A 130 13.09 16.36 -3.22
N ARG A 131 11.95 15.78 -3.56
CA ARG A 131 11.90 14.53 -4.33
C ARG A 131 12.15 14.78 -5.81
N LEU A 132 13.10 14.03 -6.37
CA LEU A 132 13.34 14.00 -7.81
C LEU A 132 12.40 12.96 -8.46
N PRO A 133 11.87 13.25 -9.66
CA PRO A 133 11.12 12.28 -10.43
C PRO A 133 11.96 11.03 -10.72
N ILE A 134 11.37 9.84 -10.55
CA ILE A 134 12.05 8.58 -10.85
C ILE A 134 12.15 8.43 -12.37
N LYS A 135 13.34 8.09 -12.86
CA LYS A 135 13.58 7.78 -14.26
C LYS A 135 13.24 6.31 -14.53
N ASN A 136 12.30 6.09 -15.43
CA ASN A 136 11.76 4.76 -15.72
C ASN A 136 12.15 4.32 -17.12
N CYS A 137 12.40 3.03 -17.33
CA CYS A 137 12.54 2.43 -18.66
C CYS A 137 11.93 1.02 -18.70
N VAL A 138 11.41 0.65 -19.84
CA VAL A 138 10.99 -0.72 -20.19
C VAL A 138 12.00 -1.28 -21.17
N VAL A 139 12.55 -2.44 -20.87
CA VAL A 139 13.59 -3.10 -21.66
C VAL A 139 13.30 -4.59 -21.80
N ASP A 140 13.87 -5.21 -22.79
CA ASP A 140 13.83 -6.67 -22.95
C ASP A 140 14.98 -7.35 -22.17
N THR A 141 14.97 -8.68 -22.16
CA THR A 141 15.97 -9.49 -21.46
C THR A 141 17.41 -9.33 -21.99
N SER A 142 17.60 -8.89 -23.23
CA SER A 142 18.91 -8.65 -23.82
C SER A 142 19.65 -7.44 -23.18
N TYR A 143 18.89 -6.58 -22.51
CA TYR A 143 19.42 -5.42 -21.80
C TYR A 143 20.10 -5.76 -20.47
N ARG A 144 19.89 -6.97 -19.92
CA ARG A 144 20.42 -7.36 -18.59
C ARG A 144 21.91 -7.07 -18.38
N PRO A 145 22.83 -7.34 -19.34
CA PRO A 145 24.25 -7.01 -19.14
C PRO A 145 24.48 -5.51 -18.91
N LYS A 146 23.74 -4.65 -19.62
CA LYS A 146 23.80 -3.18 -19.42
C LYS A 146 23.21 -2.77 -18.07
N ALA A 147 22.10 -3.40 -17.67
CA ALA A 147 21.48 -3.17 -16.35
C ALA A 147 22.44 -3.56 -15.22
N TYR A 148 23.14 -4.68 -15.32
CA TYR A 148 24.13 -5.10 -14.31
C TYR A 148 25.33 -4.16 -14.24
N SER A 149 25.84 -3.68 -15.38
CA SER A 149 26.89 -2.66 -15.40
C SER A 149 26.41 -1.35 -14.76
N PHE A 150 25.16 -0.97 -14.97
CA PHE A 150 24.55 0.20 -14.34
C PHE A 150 24.39 0.00 -12.83
N ILE A 151 23.94 -1.17 -12.37
CA ILE A 151 23.84 -1.55 -10.95
C ILE A 151 25.22 -1.45 -10.30
N GLN A 152 26.26 -2.04 -10.93
CA GLN A 152 27.63 -1.95 -10.44
C GLN A 152 28.08 -0.50 -10.24
N LYS A 153 27.83 0.37 -11.22
CA LYS A 153 28.17 1.79 -11.14
C LYS A 153 27.45 2.47 -9.96
N GLN A 154 26.16 2.22 -9.80
CA GLN A 154 25.36 2.81 -8.71
C GLN A 154 25.83 2.34 -7.33
N VAL A 155 26.22 1.07 -7.20
CA VAL A 155 26.80 0.54 -5.96
C VAL A 155 28.17 1.16 -5.68
N GLN A 156 29.01 1.36 -6.70
CA GLN A 156 30.29 2.07 -6.55
C GLN A 156 30.12 3.53 -6.10
N GLU A 157 29.02 4.17 -6.48
CA GLU A 157 28.61 5.49 -5.99
C GLU A 157 28.02 5.45 -4.57
N GLY A 158 28.02 4.28 -3.90
CA GLY A 158 27.52 4.07 -2.55
C GLY A 158 26.01 3.86 -2.47
N ARG A 159 25.32 3.60 -3.59
CA ARG A 159 23.87 3.39 -3.65
C ARG A 159 23.50 1.94 -3.47
N GLN A 160 22.22 1.71 -3.16
CA GLN A 160 21.66 0.38 -2.97
C GLN A 160 20.58 0.08 -4.02
N VAL A 161 20.36 -1.20 -4.26
CA VAL A 161 19.55 -1.69 -5.36
C VAL A 161 18.56 -2.76 -4.89
N TYR A 162 17.32 -2.63 -5.31
CA TYR A 162 16.33 -3.70 -5.25
C TYR A 162 16.23 -4.40 -6.61
N VAL A 163 16.18 -5.73 -6.58
CA VAL A 163 15.84 -6.55 -7.74
C VAL A 163 14.65 -7.42 -7.38
N ILE A 164 13.55 -7.25 -8.11
CA ILE A 164 12.29 -7.96 -7.84
C ILE A 164 12.10 -9.04 -8.88
N CYS A 165 11.88 -10.27 -8.42
CA CYS A 165 11.51 -11.40 -9.23
C CYS A 165 10.03 -11.73 -9.02
N PRO A 166 9.26 -12.10 -10.07
CA PRO A 166 7.86 -12.48 -9.89
C PRO A 166 7.74 -13.77 -9.09
N MET A 167 6.62 -13.89 -8.38
CA MET A 167 6.21 -15.18 -7.81
C MET A 167 5.77 -16.12 -8.93
N VAL A 168 6.07 -17.40 -8.82
CA VAL A 168 5.59 -18.42 -9.75
C VAL A 168 4.42 -19.13 -9.10
N GLU A 169 3.23 -18.98 -9.70
CA GLU A 169 1.96 -19.45 -9.11
C GLU A 169 1.82 -20.98 -8.99
N GLU A 170 2.57 -21.76 -9.78
CA GLU A 170 2.29 -23.21 -9.94
C GLU A 170 2.93 -24.14 -8.90
N SER A 171 3.89 -23.70 -8.11
CA SER A 171 4.39 -24.48 -6.97
C SER A 171 5.11 -23.58 -5.96
N GLU A 172 4.70 -23.71 -4.72
CA GLU A 172 5.31 -22.98 -3.59
C GLU A 172 6.83 -23.24 -3.43
N GLY A 173 7.43 -24.26 -4.12
CA GLY A 173 8.86 -24.56 -4.16
C GLY A 173 9.64 -23.68 -5.12
N LEU A 174 9.06 -23.38 -6.28
CA LEU A 174 9.73 -22.66 -7.39
C LEU A 174 10.02 -21.18 -7.10
N GLU A 175 9.27 -20.52 -6.21
CA GLU A 175 9.52 -19.13 -5.84
C GLU A 175 10.88 -18.91 -5.17
N ALA A 176 11.19 -19.77 -4.21
CA ALA A 176 12.45 -19.69 -3.48
C ALA A 176 13.63 -20.05 -4.42
N GLU A 177 13.46 -21.04 -5.29
CA GLU A 177 14.46 -21.45 -6.26
C GLU A 177 14.74 -20.31 -7.28
N ASN A 178 13.71 -19.64 -7.81
CA ASN A 178 13.90 -18.53 -8.75
C ASN A 178 14.65 -17.34 -8.14
N VAL A 179 14.36 -16.97 -6.90
CA VAL A 179 15.07 -15.86 -6.21
C VAL A 179 16.49 -16.28 -5.87
N LEU A 180 16.70 -17.52 -5.43
CA LEU A 180 18.02 -18.07 -5.13
C LEU A 180 18.89 -18.13 -6.38
N ASP A 181 18.39 -18.73 -7.46
CA ASP A 181 19.07 -18.86 -8.75
C ASP A 181 19.41 -17.49 -9.32
N TYR A 182 18.46 -16.56 -9.27
CA TYR A 182 18.70 -15.20 -9.74
C TYR A 182 19.74 -14.48 -8.90
N SER A 183 19.69 -14.62 -7.58
CA SER A 183 20.69 -14.04 -6.69
C SER A 183 22.08 -14.60 -6.94
N GLN A 184 22.19 -15.89 -7.25
CA GLN A 184 23.46 -16.54 -7.59
C GLN A 184 24.00 -16.02 -8.93
N LYS A 185 23.19 -15.96 -9.97
CA LYS A 185 23.56 -15.37 -11.27
C LYS A 185 24.03 -13.93 -11.15
N LEU A 186 23.37 -13.17 -10.28
CA LEU A 186 23.73 -11.77 -10.05
C LEU A 186 25.06 -11.64 -9.28
N LYS A 187 25.33 -12.54 -8.31
CA LYS A 187 26.63 -12.62 -7.62
C LYS A 187 27.78 -12.94 -8.56
N GLU A 188 27.54 -13.81 -9.55
CA GLU A 188 28.52 -14.17 -10.56
C GLU A 188 28.76 -13.04 -11.58
N ALA A 189 27.75 -12.24 -11.87
CA ALA A 189 27.80 -11.14 -12.82
C ALA A 189 28.38 -9.83 -12.22
N LEU A 190 28.32 -9.68 -10.91
CA LEU A 190 28.80 -8.48 -10.19
C LEU A 190 30.17 -8.72 -9.54
N PRO A 191 30.98 -7.67 -9.34
CA PRO A 191 32.22 -7.78 -8.59
C PRO A 191 32.04 -8.35 -7.18
N GLY A 192 32.95 -9.21 -6.73
CA GLY A 192 32.83 -9.94 -5.46
C GLY A 192 32.83 -9.10 -4.17
N ASN A 193 33.13 -7.81 -4.27
CA ASN A 193 33.00 -6.87 -3.15
C ASN A 193 31.56 -6.34 -2.97
N ILE A 194 30.64 -6.63 -3.89
CA ILE A 194 29.22 -6.25 -3.79
C ILE A 194 28.46 -7.36 -3.05
N GLN A 195 27.90 -7.01 -1.89
CA GLN A 195 27.12 -7.95 -1.11
C GLN A 195 25.70 -8.05 -1.69
N VAL A 196 25.38 -9.24 -2.19
CA VAL A 196 24.05 -9.58 -2.71
C VAL A 196 23.36 -10.53 -1.74
N ALA A 197 22.20 -10.13 -1.24
CA ALA A 197 21.34 -10.97 -0.43
C ALA A 197 20.01 -11.23 -1.15
N TYR A 198 19.28 -12.23 -0.67
CA TYR A 198 17.94 -12.55 -1.18
C TYR A 198 16.92 -12.60 -0.05
N LEU A 199 15.64 -12.39 -0.41
CA LEU A 199 14.52 -12.41 0.51
C LEU A 199 13.27 -12.95 -0.20
N HIS A 200 12.59 -13.92 0.44
CA HIS A 200 11.36 -14.49 -0.09
C HIS A 200 10.32 -14.79 1.00
N GLY A 201 9.08 -15.04 0.60
CA GLY A 201 7.92 -15.20 1.48
C GLY A 201 8.09 -16.24 2.59
N ARG A 202 8.77 -17.35 2.32
CA ARG A 202 8.92 -18.50 3.22
C ARG A 202 9.96 -18.35 4.32
N MET A 203 10.85 -17.36 4.23
CA MET A 203 11.85 -17.13 5.26
C MET A 203 11.17 -16.80 6.60
N LYS A 204 11.78 -17.22 7.70
CA LYS A 204 11.31 -16.88 9.05
C LYS A 204 11.36 -15.37 9.26
N ALA A 205 10.40 -14.83 9.99
CA ALA A 205 10.30 -13.39 10.25
C ALA A 205 11.60 -12.79 10.82
N ALA A 206 12.25 -13.50 11.75
CA ALA A 206 13.52 -13.04 12.34
C ALA A 206 14.65 -12.91 11.30
N GLU A 207 14.71 -13.83 10.34
CA GLU A 207 15.71 -13.81 9.27
C GLU A 207 15.44 -12.69 8.28
N LYS A 208 14.16 -12.48 7.88
CA LYS A 208 13.73 -11.36 7.06
C LYS A 208 14.12 -10.04 7.70
N ASN A 209 13.83 -9.87 8.98
CA ASN A 209 14.15 -8.65 9.71
C ASN A 209 15.66 -8.40 9.74
N ARG A 210 16.48 -9.43 10.00
CA ARG A 210 17.94 -9.30 9.99
C ARG A 210 18.47 -8.85 8.63
N ILE A 211 18.02 -9.45 7.54
CA ILE A 211 18.44 -9.06 6.18
C ILE A 211 18.03 -7.61 5.89
N MET A 212 16.82 -7.22 6.28
CA MET A 212 16.34 -5.85 6.07
C MET A 212 17.11 -4.83 6.92
N GLU A 213 17.49 -5.16 8.14
CA GLU A 213 18.35 -4.33 8.99
C GLU A 213 19.75 -4.16 8.38
N GLN A 214 20.36 -5.24 7.90
CA GLN A 214 21.65 -5.20 7.21
C GLN A 214 21.56 -4.39 5.91
N PHE A 215 20.47 -4.51 5.16
CA PHE A 215 20.25 -3.69 3.96
C PHE A 215 20.07 -2.22 4.33
N ALA A 216 19.30 -1.91 5.36
CA ALA A 216 19.14 -0.52 5.84
C ALA A 216 20.45 0.09 6.35
N ALA A 217 21.34 -0.73 6.95
CA ALA A 217 22.68 -0.33 7.40
C ALA A 217 23.72 -0.25 6.26
N ASN A 218 23.33 -0.52 5.01
CA ASN A 218 24.21 -0.57 3.84
C ASN A 218 25.32 -1.66 3.91
N GLU A 219 25.11 -2.68 4.74
CA GLU A 219 25.96 -3.88 4.75
C GLU A 219 25.70 -4.76 3.52
N ILE A 220 24.48 -4.72 3.00
CA ILE A 220 24.02 -5.36 1.76
C ILE A 220 23.76 -4.25 0.75
N GLN A 221 24.32 -4.35 -0.46
CA GLN A 221 24.15 -3.34 -1.52
C GLN A 221 23.07 -3.72 -2.52
N VAL A 222 22.84 -5.02 -2.74
CA VAL A 222 21.84 -5.50 -3.68
C VAL A 222 20.93 -6.51 -2.97
N LEU A 223 19.65 -6.23 -2.97
CA LEU A 223 18.63 -7.11 -2.39
C LEU A 223 17.72 -7.68 -3.48
N VAL A 224 17.84 -8.99 -3.71
CA VAL A 224 16.95 -9.74 -4.62
C VAL A 224 15.76 -10.25 -3.84
N SER A 225 14.54 -9.99 -4.30
CA SER A 225 13.36 -10.40 -3.55
C SER A 225 12.17 -10.71 -4.44
N THR A 226 11.21 -11.47 -3.90
CA THR A 226 9.84 -11.47 -4.39
C THR A 226 9.10 -10.21 -3.94
N THR A 227 7.80 -10.12 -4.19
CA THR A 227 6.92 -8.99 -3.79
C THR A 227 6.88 -8.68 -2.28
N VAL A 228 7.55 -9.49 -1.45
CA VAL A 228 7.60 -9.32 0.02
C VAL A 228 8.14 -7.95 0.46
N ILE A 229 8.90 -7.26 -0.40
CA ILE A 229 9.40 -5.89 -0.13
C ILE A 229 8.28 -4.83 -0.13
N GLU A 230 7.07 -5.17 -0.55
CA GLU A 230 5.94 -4.21 -0.57
C GLU A 230 5.69 -3.56 0.79
N VAL A 231 6.23 -4.10 1.88
CA VAL A 231 5.88 -3.66 3.23
C VAL A 231 7.06 -3.08 4.00
N GLY A 232 7.09 -1.77 4.10
CA GLY A 232 7.39 -1.06 5.34
C GLY A 232 8.82 -0.59 5.61
N VAL A 233 9.89 -1.05 4.93
CA VAL A 233 11.23 -0.51 5.25
C VAL A 233 11.58 0.66 4.35
N ASN A 234 11.81 1.81 4.98
CA ASN A 234 12.31 2.99 4.29
C ASN A 234 13.84 2.92 4.21
N VAL A 235 14.38 2.74 2.99
CA VAL A 235 15.82 2.80 2.72
C VAL A 235 16.08 3.93 1.73
N PRO A 236 16.32 5.16 2.21
CA PRO A 236 16.50 6.34 1.35
C PRO A 236 17.68 6.22 0.38
N ASN A 237 18.68 5.40 0.72
CA ASN A 237 19.86 5.14 -0.09
C ASN A 237 19.62 4.15 -1.25
N ALA A 238 18.48 3.44 -1.25
CA ALA A 238 18.09 2.57 -2.37
C ALA A 238 17.55 3.43 -3.52
N THR A 239 18.34 3.55 -4.58
CA THR A 239 18.05 4.42 -5.73
C THR A 239 17.72 3.65 -7.01
N VAL A 240 17.95 2.35 -7.05
CA VAL A 240 17.65 1.54 -8.23
C VAL A 240 16.64 0.45 -7.86
N MET A 241 15.59 0.35 -8.67
CA MET A 241 14.64 -0.75 -8.67
C MET A 241 14.71 -1.43 -10.03
N MET A 242 15.01 -2.71 -10.06
CA MET A 242 14.92 -3.54 -11.26
C MET A 242 13.83 -4.60 -11.04
N VAL A 243 12.90 -4.71 -11.97
CA VAL A 243 11.79 -5.68 -11.88
C VAL A 243 11.90 -6.63 -13.05
N GLU A 244 12.14 -7.88 -12.78
CA GLU A 244 12.21 -8.97 -13.75
C GLU A 244 10.81 -9.47 -14.13
N ASN A 245 10.61 -9.81 -15.39
CA ASN A 245 9.32 -10.26 -15.92
C ASN A 245 8.18 -9.32 -15.48
N ALA A 246 8.38 -8.02 -15.70
CA ALA A 246 7.49 -6.96 -15.23
C ALA A 246 6.05 -7.13 -15.75
N GLU A 247 5.85 -7.84 -16.87
CA GLU A 247 4.54 -8.19 -17.42
C GLU A 247 3.67 -9.03 -16.47
N ARG A 248 4.28 -9.74 -15.54
CA ARG A 248 3.55 -10.58 -14.57
C ARG A 248 2.94 -9.80 -13.39
N PHE A 249 3.26 -8.52 -13.31
CA PHE A 249 2.76 -7.65 -12.23
C PHE A 249 1.64 -6.73 -12.74
N GLY A 250 0.71 -6.40 -11.88
CA GLY A 250 -0.26 -5.33 -12.15
C GLY A 250 0.41 -3.95 -12.12
N LEU A 251 -0.14 -2.98 -12.87
CA LEU A 251 0.41 -1.61 -12.91
C LEU A 251 0.43 -0.95 -11.53
N ALA A 252 -0.62 -1.13 -10.72
CA ALA A 252 -0.68 -0.63 -9.35
C ALA A 252 0.45 -1.23 -8.48
N GLN A 253 0.72 -2.53 -8.63
CA GLN A 253 1.79 -3.21 -7.92
C GLN A 253 3.17 -2.71 -8.35
N LEU A 254 3.41 -2.54 -9.65
CA LEU A 254 4.65 -1.96 -10.18
C LEU A 254 4.85 -0.52 -9.69
N HIS A 255 3.78 0.25 -9.61
CA HIS A 255 3.82 1.59 -9.04
C HIS A 255 4.21 1.58 -7.55
N GLN A 256 3.67 0.68 -6.75
CA GLN A 256 4.05 0.50 -5.34
C GLN A 256 5.51 0.09 -5.18
N LEU A 257 6.00 -0.86 -6.01
CA LEU A 257 7.39 -1.28 -6.03
C LEU A 257 8.31 -0.11 -6.41
N ARG A 258 7.98 0.63 -7.47
CA ARG A 258 8.70 1.84 -7.86
C ARG A 258 8.79 2.86 -6.72
N GLY A 259 7.73 3.02 -5.95
CA GLY A 259 7.67 3.91 -4.78
C GLY A 259 8.60 3.51 -3.62
N ARG A 260 9.28 2.35 -3.69
CA ARG A 260 10.30 1.95 -2.71
C ARG A 260 11.64 2.64 -2.95
N VAL A 261 11.87 3.15 -4.13
CA VAL A 261 13.01 4.04 -4.44
C VAL A 261 12.52 5.49 -4.59
N GLY A 262 13.45 6.45 -4.72
CA GLY A 262 13.09 7.87 -4.83
C GLY A 262 12.67 8.52 -3.50
N ARG A 263 13.13 7.97 -2.37
CA ARG A 263 12.82 8.49 -1.03
C ARG A 263 13.91 9.38 -0.46
N GLY A 264 15.08 9.39 -1.09
CA GLY A 264 16.23 10.23 -0.74
C GLY A 264 16.37 11.42 -1.69
N GLU A 265 17.49 12.13 -1.54
CA GLU A 265 17.83 13.32 -2.35
C GLU A 265 18.51 12.95 -3.69
N HIS A 266 18.81 11.67 -3.91
CA HIS A 266 19.51 11.20 -5.09
C HIS A 266 18.56 10.75 -6.19
N GLN A 267 19.00 10.96 -7.44
CA GLN A 267 18.25 10.48 -8.60
C GLN A 267 18.02 8.98 -8.52
N SER A 268 16.78 8.56 -8.67
CA SER A 268 16.38 7.16 -8.64
C SER A 268 15.89 6.66 -9.99
N TYR A 269 16.04 5.35 -10.20
CA TYR A 269 15.82 4.69 -11.48
C TYR A 269 14.96 3.44 -11.26
N CYS A 270 14.04 3.17 -12.20
CA CYS A 270 13.27 1.95 -12.22
C CYS A 270 13.39 1.30 -13.60
N ILE A 271 13.86 0.06 -13.63
CA ILE A 271 14.09 -0.74 -14.84
C ILE A 271 13.08 -1.87 -14.84
N PHE A 272 12.13 -1.84 -15.78
CA PHE A 272 11.16 -2.90 -15.97
C PHE A 272 11.66 -3.81 -17.10
N VAL A 273 12.03 -5.06 -16.77
CA VAL A 273 12.48 -6.05 -17.74
C VAL A 273 11.30 -6.89 -18.16
N GLN A 274 10.96 -6.83 -19.44
CA GLN A 274 9.93 -7.64 -20.07
C GLN A 274 10.51 -8.98 -20.50
N GLY A 275 9.90 -10.10 -20.10
CA GLY A 275 10.34 -11.44 -20.46
C GLY A 275 9.87 -11.91 -21.84
N GLY A 276 8.74 -11.41 -22.32
CA GLY A 276 8.15 -11.70 -23.61
C GLY A 276 8.35 -10.58 -24.64
N GLN A 277 7.94 -10.83 -25.89
CA GLN A 277 7.98 -9.84 -27.00
C GLN A 277 6.57 -9.33 -27.37
N ASP A 278 5.59 -9.51 -26.50
CA ASP A 278 4.23 -9.10 -26.76
C ASP A 278 4.11 -7.55 -26.75
N ALA A 279 3.56 -7.01 -27.84
CA ALA A 279 3.44 -5.57 -28.04
C ALA A 279 2.43 -4.92 -27.07
N GLU A 280 1.32 -5.60 -26.77
CA GLU A 280 0.28 -5.13 -25.86
C GLU A 280 0.84 -5.00 -24.43
N THR A 281 1.60 -6.00 -24.01
CA THR A 281 2.31 -5.98 -22.72
C THR A 281 3.29 -4.82 -22.63
N LYS A 282 4.03 -4.53 -23.71
CA LYS A 282 4.95 -3.40 -23.74
C LYS A 282 4.22 -2.06 -23.62
N GLU A 283 3.14 -1.88 -24.36
CA GLU A 283 2.31 -0.68 -24.28
C GLU A 283 1.76 -0.45 -22.87
N ARG A 284 1.31 -1.52 -22.22
CA ARG A 284 0.88 -1.47 -20.81
C ARG A 284 1.99 -1.01 -19.88
N LEU A 285 3.20 -1.56 -20.01
CA LEU A 285 4.34 -1.16 -19.18
C LEU A 285 4.82 0.27 -19.47
N GLU A 286 4.67 0.75 -20.71
CA GLU A 286 5.03 2.12 -21.09
C GLU A 286 4.22 3.18 -20.36
N ILE A 287 3.05 2.86 -19.83
CA ILE A 287 2.27 3.75 -18.96
C ILE A 287 3.12 4.20 -17.76
N LEU A 288 3.92 3.30 -17.17
CA LEU A 288 4.82 3.60 -16.05
C LEU A 288 6.00 4.50 -16.46
N VAL A 289 6.40 4.46 -17.74
CA VAL A 289 7.45 5.34 -18.26
C VAL A 289 6.90 6.75 -18.51
N LYS A 290 5.66 6.84 -19.01
CA LYS A 290 4.99 8.11 -19.34
C LYS A 290 4.69 8.96 -18.11
N SER A 291 4.42 8.34 -16.95
CA SER A 291 4.01 9.08 -15.76
C SER A 291 4.55 8.48 -14.46
N ASN A 292 4.86 9.37 -13.52
CA ASN A 292 5.11 9.03 -12.12
C ASN A 292 3.84 9.24 -11.25
N ASP A 293 2.78 9.80 -11.80
CA ASP A 293 1.52 10.01 -11.11
C ASP A 293 0.76 8.70 -10.91
N GLY A 294 0.55 8.35 -9.64
CA GLY A 294 -0.15 7.14 -9.25
C GLY A 294 -1.62 7.12 -9.64
N PHE A 295 -2.29 8.27 -9.62
CA PHE A 295 -3.71 8.37 -10.02
C PHE A 295 -3.88 8.15 -11.51
N TYR A 296 -2.99 8.73 -12.34
CA TYR A 296 -2.96 8.46 -13.77
C TYR A 296 -2.75 6.96 -14.05
N ILE A 297 -1.77 6.33 -13.40
CA ILE A 297 -1.46 4.91 -13.59
C ILE A 297 -2.64 4.03 -13.15
N ALA A 298 -3.29 4.36 -12.04
CA ALA A 298 -4.46 3.61 -11.56
C ALA A 298 -5.66 3.78 -12.51
N GLY A 299 -5.85 4.96 -13.09
CA GLY A 299 -6.86 5.21 -14.11
C GLY A 299 -6.63 4.36 -15.37
N GLU A 300 -5.38 4.32 -15.86
CA GLU A 300 -5.01 3.50 -17.01
C GLU A 300 -5.12 1.98 -16.72
N ASP A 301 -4.70 1.53 -15.53
CA ASP A 301 -4.86 0.13 -15.12
C ASP A 301 -6.34 -0.27 -15.10
N LEU A 302 -7.19 0.60 -14.59
CA LEU A 302 -8.63 0.41 -14.54
C LEU A 302 -9.23 0.38 -15.97
N ARG A 303 -8.80 1.28 -16.85
CA ARG A 303 -9.24 1.33 -18.26
C ARG A 303 -8.89 0.04 -19.01
N LEU A 304 -7.69 -0.51 -18.79
CA LEU A 304 -7.21 -1.71 -19.46
C LEU A 304 -7.89 -2.98 -18.97
N ARG A 305 -8.13 -3.12 -17.68
CA ARG A 305 -8.75 -4.31 -17.08
C ARG A 305 -10.26 -4.30 -17.15
N GLY A 306 -10.86 -3.14 -17.29
CA GLY A 306 -12.31 -2.95 -17.13
C GLY A 306 -12.77 -3.01 -15.66
N PRO A 307 -14.01 -2.57 -15.39
CA PRO A 307 -14.53 -2.45 -14.02
C PRO A 307 -14.76 -3.81 -13.33
N GLY A 308 -14.84 -4.91 -14.08
CA GLY A 308 -15.24 -6.22 -13.55
C GLY A 308 -14.16 -6.97 -12.79
N ASP A 309 -12.88 -6.71 -13.07
CA ASP A 309 -11.76 -7.52 -12.55
C ASP A 309 -11.09 -6.94 -11.30
N LEU A 310 -11.27 -5.63 -11.04
CA LEU A 310 -10.48 -4.94 -10.01
C LEU A 310 -10.86 -5.27 -8.57
N PHE A 311 -12.05 -5.78 -8.31
CA PHE A 311 -12.56 -5.89 -6.93
C PHE A 311 -13.20 -7.23 -6.58
N GLY A 312 -13.17 -8.22 -7.45
CA GLY A 312 -14.04 -9.38 -7.23
C GLY A 312 -15.54 -8.99 -7.18
N ILE A 313 -15.88 -7.82 -7.72
CA ILE A 313 -17.19 -7.17 -7.66
C ILE A 313 -18.28 -8.02 -8.33
N ARG A 314 -17.91 -8.95 -9.21
CA ARG A 314 -18.85 -9.98 -9.71
C ARG A 314 -19.51 -10.80 -8.59
N GLN A 315 -18.93 -10.84 -7.38
CA GLN A 315 -19.47 -11.54 -6.23
C GLN A 315 -20.32 -10.66 -5.29
N SER A 316 -20.22 -9.33 -5.35
CA SER A 316 -20.90 -8.44 -4.40
C SER A 316 -22.11 -7.67 -4.96
N GLY A 317 -22.39 -7.73 -6.26
CA GLY A 317 -23.61 -7.13 -6.86
C GLY A 317 -23.72 -5.59 -6.75
N LEU A 318 -22.70 -4.88 -6.31
CA LEU A 318 -22.78 -3.50 -5.78
C LEU A 318 -22.61 -2.38 -6.82
N LEU A 319 -22.28 -2.64 -8.09
CA LEU A 319 -21.89 -1.57 -9.03
C LEU A 319 -22.47 -1.69 -10.45
N GLU A 320 -23.68 -2.20 -10.59
CA GLU A 320 -24.39 -2.08 -11.87
C GLU A 320 -25.15 -0.75 -11.92
N PHE A 321 -24.53 0.29 -12.44
CA PHE A 321 -25.26 1.46 -12.91
C PHE A 321 -26.09 1.06 -14.14
N ARG A 322 -27.35 1.48 -14.20
CA ARG A 322 -28.23 1.16 -15.33
C ARG A 322 -27.82 1.84 -16.64
N LEU A 323 -27.22 3.01 -16.56
CA LEU A 323 -26.91 3.87 -17.70
C LEU A 323 -25.50 4.45 -17.64
N ALA A 324 -24.93 4.67 -16.45
CA ALA A 324 -23.66 5.36 -16.28
C ALA A 324 -22.48 4.41 -16.45
N ASP A 325 -21.42 4.89 -17.12
CA ASP A 325 -20.11 4.28 -17.16
C ASP A 325 -19.21 4.95 -16.12
N ILE A 326 -18.59 4.16 -15.25
CA ILE A 326 -17.75 4.64 -14.12
C ILE A 326 -16.59 5.53 -14.62
N PHE A 327 -16.14 5.32 -15.85
CA PHE A 327 -14.99 6.03 -16.40
C PHE A 327 -15.39 7.28 -17.16
N GLN A 328 -16.44 7.17 -18.00
CA GLN A 328 -16.88 8.26 -18.85
C GLN A 328 -17.71 9.30 -18.08
N ASP A 329 -18.45 8.83 -17.07
CA ASP A 329 -19.39 9.65 -16.31
C ASP A 329 -18.86 10.08 -14.93
N ALA A 330 -17.55 10.11 -14.77
CA ALA A 330 -16.87 10.45 -13.52
C ALA A 330 -17.26 11.82 -12.94
N GLU A 331 -17.37 12.83 -13.80
CA GLU A 331 -17.79 14.18 -13.40
C GLU A 331 -19.26 14.19 -12.99
N ILE A 332 -20.12 13.46 -13.70
CA ILE A 332 -21.54 13.33 -13.36
C ILE A 332 -21.71 12.67 -11.98
N LEU A 333 -20.90 11.64 -11.69
CA LEU A 333 -20.93 10.98 -10.39
C LEU A 333 -20.52 11.95 -9.27
N LYS A 334 -19.51 12.76 -9.50
CA LYS A 334 -19.06 13.77 -8.54
C LYS A 334 -20.14 14.83 -8.29
N GLU A 335 -20.73 15.39 -9.36
CA GLU A 335 -21.84 16.33 -9.26
C GLU A 335 -23.06 15.74 -8.52
N ALA A 336 -23.38 14.48 -8.81
CA ALA A 336 -24.46 13.77 -8.12
C ALA A 336 -24.16 13.58 -6.62
N SER A 337 -22.94 13.27 -6.26
CA SER A 337 -22.50 13.13 -4.86
C SER A 337 -22.59 14.45 -4.10
N GLU A 338 -22.10 15.55 -4.72
CA GLU A 338 -22.16 16.89 -4.14
C GLU A 338 -23.61 17.38 -3.97
N ALA A 339 -24.46 17.12 -4.97
CA ALA A 339 -25.90 17.44 -4.91
C ALA A 339 -26.60 16.66 -3.80
N ALA A 340 -26.33 15.35 -3.68
CA ALA A 340 -26.87 14.52 -2.62
C ALA A 340 -26.45 15.02 -1.24
N GLY A 341 -25.17 15.34 -1.05
CA GLY A 341 -24.65 15.94 0.17
C GLY A 341 -25.34 17.25 0.54
N SER A 342 -25.57 18.13 -0.44
CA SER A 342 -26.27 19.41 -0.25
C SER A 342 -27.72 19.23 0.16
N ILE A 343 -28.40 18.28 -0.45
CA ILE A 343 -29.79 17.94 -0.08
C ILE A 343 -29.88 17.38 1.33
N LEU A 344 -29.02 16.41 1.68
CA LEU A 344 -28.99 15.78 2.99
C LEU A 344 -28.59 16.72 4.12
N ALA A 345 -27.76 17.71 3.84
CA ALA A 345 -27.40 18.77 4.79
C ALA A 345 -28.60 19.64 5.18
N LEU A 346 -29.54 19.86 4.24
CA LEU A 346 -30.73 20.67 4.45
C LEU A 346 -31.95 19.85 4.91
N ASP A 347 -32.06 18.62 4.46
CA ASP A 347 -33.22 17.74 4.68
C ASP A 347 -32.77 16.28 4.77
N ARG A 348 -32.25 15.92 5.92
CA ARG A 348 -31.65 14.60 6.17
C ARG A 348 -32.59 13.44 5.91
N ASP A 349 -33.89 13.62 6.22
CA ASP A 349 -34.93 12.59 6.13
C ASP A 349 -35.75 12.70 4.84
N LEU A 350 -35.37 13.61 3.93
CA LEU A 350 -36.10 13.93 2.70
C LEU A 350 -37.61 14.21 2.96
N SER A 351 -37.87 14.93 4.06
CA SER A 351 -39.22 15.23 4.52
C SER A 351 -39.88 16.42 3.84
N LEU A 352 -39.07 17.33 3.26
CA LEU A 352 -39.59 18.50 2.58
C LEU A 352 -40.37 18.13 1.31
N PRO A 353 -41.46 18.87 0.99
CA PRO A 353 -42.31 18.58 -0.17
C PRO A 353 -41.54 18.52 -1.50
N GLN A 354 -40.54 19.36 -1.67
CA GLN A 354 -39.68 19.40 -2.87
C GLN A 354 -38.85 18.12 -3.06
N ASN A 355 -38.54 17.39 -1.99
CA ASN A 355 -37.75 16.17 -2.01
C ASN A 355 -38.65 14.89 -2.00
N ALA A 356 -39.96 15.02 -2.02
CA ALA A 356 -40.87 13.88 -1.93
C ALA A 356 -40.65 12.84 -3.04
N ARG A 357 -40.47 13.31 -4.30
CA ARG A 357 -40.19 12.43 -5.44
C ARG A 357 -38.86 11.67 -5.28
N LEU A 358 -37.80 12.35 -4.78
CA LEU A 358 -36.51 11.73 -4.51
C LEU A 358 -36.62 10.65 -3.43
N ARG A 359 -37.36 10.94 -2.35
CA ARG A 359 -37.65 9.98 -1.29
C ARG A 359 -38.36 8.72 -1.81
N ASP A 360 -39.38 8.93 -2.64
CA ASP A 360 -40.20 7.81 -3.18
C ASP A 360 -39.34 6.95 -4.13
N CYS A 361 -38.49 7.59 -4.97
CA CYS A 361 -37.53 6.88 -5.81
C CYS A 361 -36.51 6.09 -4.99
N LEU A 362 -35.97 6.68 -3.92
CA LEU A 362 -35.00 6.03 -3.04
C LEU A 362 -35.62 4.82 -2.32
N GLN A 363 -36.85 4.97 -1.82
CA GLN A 363 -37.58 3.86 -1.20
C GLN A 363 -37.83 2.70 -2.17
N SER A 364 -38.22 3.01 -3.40
CA SER A 364 -38.40 2.01 -4.45
C SER A 364 -37.09 1.31 -4.80
N TYR A 365 -36.02 2.06 -4.89
CA TYR A 365 -34.67 1.52 -5.19
C TYR A 365 -34.17 0.59 -4.07
N THR A 366 -34.32 0.99 -2.82
CA THR A 366 -33.88 0.20 -1.66
C THR A 366 -34.74 -1.07 -1.48
N LYS A 367 -36.05 -1.01 -1.68
CA LYS A 367 -36.92 -2.21 -1.62
C LYS A 367 -36.50 -3.29 -2.61
N ASN A 368 -36.15 -2.89 -3.83
CA ASN A 368 -35.74 -3.84 -4.88
C ASN A 368 -34.35 -4.44 -4.65
N ARG A 369 -33.53 -3.90 -3.76
CA ARG A 369 -32.15 -4.38 -3.46
C ARG A 369 -32.06 -5.17 -2.14
N ILE A 370 -32.98 -4.96 -1.19
CA ILE A 370 -32.97 -5.67 0.12
C ILE A 370 -33.41 -7.14 -0.03
N GLU A 371 -33.96 -7.54 -1.17
CA GLU A 371 -34.28 -8.95 -1.47
C GLU A 371 -33.05 -9.79 -1.88
N THR A 372 -31.86 -9.21 -1.98
CA THR A 372 -30.62 -9.95 -2.15
C THR A 372 -29.83 -9.98 -0.83
N PRO A 373 -29.85 -11.12 -0.09
CA PRO A 373 -29.07 -11.22 1.15
C PRO A 373 -27.60 -11.33 0.81
N GLY A 374 -26.83 -10.29 1.15
CA GLY A 374 -25.40 -10.24 0.88
C GLY A 374 -24.74 -8.91 1.24
N LEU A 375 -25.00 -8.39 2.44
CA LEU A 375 -24.18 -7.36 3.10
C LEU A 375 -23.64 -7.92 4.40
#